data_a2912e54d5d178288023638b6fd93c52
#
_entry.id   a2912e54d5d178288023638b6fd93c52
#
_cell.length_a   1.000
_cell.length_b   1.000
_cell.length_c   1.000
_cell.angle_alpha   90.00
_cell.angle_beta   90.00
_cell.angle_gamma   90.00
#
_symmetry.space_group_name_H-M   'P 1'
#
loop_
_entity.id
_entity.type
_entity.pdbx_description
1 polymer ?
#
loop_
_entity_poly.entity_id
_entity_poly.type
_entity_poly.pdbx_seq_one_letter_code
_entity_poly.pdbx_strand_id
1 'polypeptide(L)'
;LYAELIQNRDFEYDPSDREGDENWNSTHSWTLKGDKTTFTIATTDPIHANNPHYAVLNVERPGAALENTGFDGIALNVGEKYDFSIFARVPQGQSNKLQVRLVDGEGNICGETSLTVFSRQWKTYKAVITAKATADTRLEIIPQSAGELNLDMISLFPQHTFKGRKNGLRKDLAQVLADIHPRFIRFPGGCVAHGDGLKNIYQWKNTVGPLEARKAQRNLWGYHQSMGLGYFEYFQFCEDIGAEPLPVLAAGVPCQNSACHGDLRGGQQGGIPMSEMGAYIQDILDLIEWANGDAKKTKWGKVRAEAGHPKPFNLKYIGIGNEDLITDIFEERFTMIFNAIKEKYPEMVVVGTVGPFNEGTDYVEGWKLADKLGVPMVDEHYYQTPGWFLNNQDFYDKYDRSKKTEVYLGEYATHIPGRRANMETALTEALYLAALERNGDVVHMSSYAPLLAKDGRTQWNPDLIYFNNREVRPTTGYYVQKLYGQN
;
A
#
# COMPACT_ATOMS: atom_id res chain seq x y z
N LEU A 1 0.58 -1.59 8.15
CA LEU A 1 1.44 -2.75 7.92
C LEU A 1 2.92 -2.37 7.78
N TYR A 2 3.23 -1.30 7.07
CA TYR A 2 4.58 -0.75 6.90
C TYR A 2 5.13 -0.22 8.24
N ALA A 3 6.39 -0.52 8.58
CA ALA A 3 6.93 -0.26 9.90
C ALA A 3 7.58 1.12 10.08
N GLU A 4 7.53 1.99 9.07
CA GLU A 4 8.00 3.39 9.19
C GLU A 4 7.27 4.12 10.31
N LEU A 5 7.99 4.77 11.20
CA LEU A 5 7.44 5.49 12.36
C LEU A 5 7.33 7.00 12.15
N ILE A 6 7.99 7.56 11.14
CA ILE A 6 7.96 8.99 10.84
C ILE A 6 6.89 9.27 9.80
N GLN A 7 5.89 10.06 10.15
CA GLN A 7 4.87 10.52 9.21
C GLN A 7 5.41 11.66 8.36
N ASN A 8 5.10 11.65 7.06
CA ASN A 8 5.58 12.66 6.12
C ASN A 8 7.13 12.79 6.12
N ARG A 9 7.82 11.65 6.06
CA ARG A 9 9.29 11.56 6.14
C ARG A 9 10.02 12.32 5.03
N ASP A 10 9.36 12.53 3.90
CA ASP A 10 9.90 13.08 2.66
C ASP A 10 9.27 14.42 2.27
N PHE A 11 8.44 15.00 3.13
CA PHE A 11 7.77 16.29 2.90
C PHE A 11 6.88 16.33 1.64
N GLU A 12 6.45 15.18 1.13
CA GLU A 12 5.66 15.07 -0.09
C GLU A 12 4.14 15.02 0.14
N TYR A 13 3.66 15.22 1.37
CA TYR A 13 2.23 15.38 1.60
C TYR A 13 1.70 16.60 0.84
N ASP A 14 0.50 16.45 0.29
CA ASP A 14 -0.14 17.44 -0.56
C ASP A 14 -1.62 17.60 -0.13
N PRO A 15 -2.20 18.81 -0.18
CA PRO A 15 -3.62 19.02 0.17
C PRO A 15 -4.60 18.13 -0.59
N SER A 16 -4.25 17.66 -1.78
CA SER A 16 -5.06 16.72 -2.55
C SER A 16 -5.12 15.32 -1.94
N ASP A 17 -4.20 14.95 -1.04
CA ASP A 17 -4.23 13.67 -0.33
C ASP A 17 -5.52 13.53 0.49
N ARG A 18 -5.98 14.65 1.05
CA ARG A 18 -7.17 14.68 1.88
C ARG A 18 -7.97 15.95 1.61
N GLU A 19 -8.94 15.85 0.76
CA GLU A 19 -9.77 16.97 0.34
C GLU A 19 -10.36 17.73 1.54
N GLY A 20 -10.22 19.05 1.52
CA GLY A 20 -10.73 19.94 2.56
C GLY A 20 -9.86 20.05 3.82
N ASP A 21 -8.70 19.40 3.87
CA ASP A 21 -7.76 19.53 4.98
C ASP A 21 -6.44 20.18 4.51
N GLU A 22 -6.38 21.50 4.61
CA GLU A 22 -5.20 22.28 4.22
C GLU A 22 -3.95 21.96 5.06
N ASN A 23 -4.12 21.27 6.20
CA ASN A 23 -3.00 20.87 7.04
C ASN A 23 -2.24 19.66 6.44
N TRP A 24 -2.83 18.99 5.45
CA TRP A 24 -2.14 17.96 4.69
C TRP A 24 -1.29 18.58 3.59
N ASN A 25 -0.20 19.20 4.00
CA ASN A 25 0.76 19.85 3.14
C ASN A 25 2.18 19.35 3.42
N SER A 26 3.17 19.90 2.75
CA SER A 26 4.58 19.47 2.87
C SER A 26 5.14 19.52 4.30
N THR A 27 4.55 20.32 5.20
CA THR A 27 4.98 20.37 6.61
C THR A 27 4.13 19.52 7.54
N HIS A 28 3.17 18.77 7.02
CA HIS A 28 2.29 17.93 7.84
C HIS A 28 3.10 17.04 8.80
N SER A 29 2.68 16.99 10.06
CA SER A 29 3.36 16.32 11.19
C SER A 29 4.71 16.89 11.62
N TRP A 30 5.19 17.94 10.98
CA TRP A 30 6.43 18.61 11.34
C TRP A 30 6.17 19.98 11.98
N THR A 31 6.83 20.25 13.10
CA THR A 31 6.71 21.51 13.83
C THR A 31 8.08 21.94 14.33
N LEU A 32 8.42 23.20 14.14
CA LEU A 32 9.62 23.79 14.75
C LEU A 32 9.28 24.36 16.13
N LYS A 33 10.01 23.95 17.15
CA LYS A 33 9.94 24.44 18.53
C LYS A 33 11.21 25.18 18.91
N GLY A 34 11.06 26.39 19.41
CA GLY A 34 12.18 27.26 19.77
C GLY A 34 12.28 28.49 18.87
N ASP A 35 13.26 29.32 19.17
CA ASP A 35 13.53 30.57 18.44
C ASP A 35 14.87 30.52 17.69
N LYS A 36 15.17 31.58 16.93
CA LYS A 36 16.45 31.74 16.23
C LYS A 36 16.78 30.66 15.23
N THR A 37 15.74 30.00 14.74
CA THR A 37 15.81 29.04 13.63
C THR A 37 14.54 29.19 12.82
N THR A 38 14.63 29.08 11.50
CA THR A 38 13.48 29.04 10.61
C THR A 38 13.38 27.69 9.92
N PHE A 39 12.16 27.27 9.64
CA PHE A 39 11.85 26.03 8.93
C PHE A 39 11.00 26.37 7.70
N THR A 40 11.49 26.03 6.53
CA THR A 40 10.79 26.21 5.25
C THR A 40 10.95 24.97 4.38
N ILE A 41 10.13 24.87 3.35
CA ILE A 41 10.23 23.80 2.34
C ILE A 41 10.82 24.40 1.07
N ALA A 42 11.78 23.70 0.48
CA ALA A 42 12.40 24.05 -0.80
C ALA A 42 12.28 22.90 -1.80
N THR A 43 12.48 23.24 -3.07
CA THR A 43 12.37 22.28 -4.19
C THR A 43 13.55 22.41 -5.18
N THR A 44 14.52 23.25 -4.88
CA THR A 44 15.69 23.49 -5.74
C THR A 44 16.78 22.46 -5.46
N ASP A 45 17.24 21.75 -6.50
CA ASP A 45 18.26 20.72 -6.39
C ASP A 45 17.89 19.65 -5.33
N PRO A 46 16.74 18.97 -5.50
CA PRO A 46 16.26 17.97 -4.55
C PRO A 46 17.10 16.68 -4.63
N ILE A 47 16.85 15.79 -3.67
CA ILE A 47 17.49 14.46 -3.64
C ILE A 47 17.15 13.63 -4.90
N HIS A 48 15.93 13.75 -5.39
CA HIS A 48 15.44 13.08 -6.60
C HIS A 48 14.25 13.84 -7.18
N ALA A 49 14.05 13.77 -8.49
CA ALA A 49 12.92 14.44 -9.15
C ALA A 49 11.54 13.97 -8.63
N ASN A 50 11.44 12.73 -8.15
CA ASN A 50 10.22 12.16 -7.56
C ASN A 50 10.01 12.57 -6.09
N ASN A 51 11.03 13.15 -5.44
CA ASN A 51 10.98 13.70 -4.09
C ASN A 51 11.49 15.14 -4.12
N PRO A 52 10.73 16.05 -4.71
CA PRO A 52 11.19 17.43 -4.92
C PRO A 52 11.21 18.29 -3.66
N HIS A 53 10.44 17.96 -2.63
CA HIS A 53 10.32 18.75 -1.43
C HIS A 53 11.31 18.32 -0.36
N TYR A 54 11.95 19.29 0.28
CA TYR A 54 12.82 19.02 1.43
C TYR A 54 12.78 20.17 2.43
N ALA A 55 13.14 19.88 3.67
CA ALA A 55 13.20 20.87 4.75
C ALA A 55 14.49 21.69 4.67
N VAL A 56 14.36 23.01 4.83
CA VAL A 56 15.47 23.93 5.03
C VAL A 56 15.38 24.51 6.43
N LEU A 57 16.39 24.26 7.24
CA LEU A 57 16.57 24.91 8.53
C LEU A 57 17.68 25.97 8.42
N ASN A 58 17.33 27.22 8.69
CA ASN A 58 18.29 28.31 8.83
C ASN A 58 18.49 28.58 10.33
N VAL A 59 19.60 28.09 10.86
CA VAL A 59 19.92 28.17 12.28
C VAL A 59 20.77 29.42 12.52
N GLU A 60 20.17 30.45 13.11
CA GLU A 60 20.90 31.64 13.58
C GLU A 60 21.67 31.31 14.86
N ARG A 61 21.00 30.62 15.79
CA ARG A 61 21.54 30.16 17.06
C ARG A 61 20.96 28.77 17.41
N PRO A 62 21.79 27.82 17.87
CA PRO A 62 21.33 26.51 18.31
C PRO A 62 20.31 26.57 19.44
N GLY A 63 19.42 25.56 19.52
CA GLY A 63 18.45 25.41 20.60
C GLY A 63 17.06 25.02 20.14
N ALA A 64 16.70 25.29 18.89
CA ALA A 64 15.41 24.88 18.35
C ALA A 64 15.41 23.39 17.97
N ALA A 65 14.24 22.76 18.06
CA ALA A 65 14.01 21.37 17.68
C ALA A 65 12.99 21.28 16.55
N LEU A 66 13.28 20.54 15.51
CA LEU A 66 12.31 20.11 14.52
C LEU A 66 11.67 18.81 15.02
N GLU A 67 10.36 18.87 15.28
CA GLU A 67 9.60 17.77 15.87
C GLU A 67 8.74 17.04 14.84
N ASN A 68 8.62 15.72 15.01
CA ASN A 68 7.64 14.89 14.30
C ASN A 68 6.84 14.04 15.28
N THR A 69 5.52 14.07 15.16
CA THR A 69 4.62 13.33 16.05
C THR A 69 4.39 11.89 15.65
N GLY A 70 4.94 11.45 14.52
CA GLY A 70 4.69 10.13 13.98
C GLY A 70 3.23 9.94 13.54
N PHE A 71 2.82 8.70 13.45
CA PHE A 71 1.42 8.33 13.16
C PHE A 71 0.62 8.18 14.45
N ASP A 72 0.16 9.30 15.03
CA ASP A 72 -0.49 9.37 16.35
C ASP A 72 0.45 8.95 17.50
N GLY A 73 1.68 9.40 17.44
CA GLY A 73 2.74 9.06 18.37
C GLY A 73 3.68 8.00 17.85
N ILE A 74 4.89 7.97 18.41
CA ILE A 74 5.92 6.96 18.14
C ILE A 74 6.01 6.07 19.37
N ALA A 75 5.48 4.86 19.29
CA ALA A 75 5.46 3.91 20.38
C ALA A 75 6.81 3.20 20.51
N LEU A 76 7.46 3.37 21.65
CA LEU A 76 8.70 2.67 22.00
C LEU A 76 8.45 1.54 22.99
N ASN A 77 9.27 0.50 22.88
CA ASN A 77 9.37 -0.56 23.87
C ASN A 77 10.78 -0.54 24.48
N VAL A 78 10.87 -0.55 25.79
CA VAL A 78 12.15 -0.50 26.51
C VAL A 78 13.10 -1.62 26.04
N GLY A 79 14.35 -1.26 25.77
CA GLY A 79 15.40 -2.19 25.32
C GLY A 79 15.41 -2.45 23.82
N GLU A 80 14.33 -2.13 23.09
CA GLU A 80 14.29 -2.25 21.63
C GLU A 80 15.18 -1.20 20.97
N LYS A 81 15.72 -1.56 19.81
CA LYS A 81 16.55 -0.70 18.97
C LYS A 81 15.80 -0.23 17.75
N TYR A 82 16.06 1.02 17.38
CA TYR A 82 15.44 1.70 16.27
C TYR A 82 16.50 2.27 15.34
N ASP A 83 16.39 1.98 14.05
CA ASP A 83 17.27 2.51 13.02
C ASP A 83 16.77 3.88 12.58
N PHE A 84 17.57 4.91 12.85
CA PHE A 84 17.34 6.26 12.35
C PHE A 84 18.18 6.49 11.11
N SER A 85 17.59 7.09 10.09
CA SER A 85 18.30 7.53 8.89
C SER A 85 17.75 8.86 8.38
N ILE A 86 18.62 9.62 7.74
CA ILE A 86 18.29 10.93 7.21
C ILE A 86 19.19 11.22 6.00
N PHE A 87 18.61 11.81 4.95
CA PHE A 87 19.36 12.48 3.92
C PHE A 87 19.56 13.93 4.34
N ALA A 88 20.78 14.41 4.32
CA ALA A 88 21.10 15.76 4.75
C ALA A 88 22.28 16.33 3.96
N ARG A 89 22.34 17.67 3.91
CA ARG A 89 23.50 18.43 3.41
C ARG A 89 23.64 19.74 4.16
N VAL A 90 24.85 20.27 4.16
CA VAL A 90 25.21 21.62 4.63
C VAL A 90 25.71 22.42 3.42
N PRO A 91 24.87 23.16 2.69
CA PRO A 91 25.24 23.78 1.41
C PRO A 91 26.43 24.74 1.52
N GLN A 92 26.58 25.40 2.66
CA GLN A 92 27.69 26.33 2.95
C GLN A 92 28.96 25.62 3.44
N GLY A 93 28.90 24.32 3.71
CA GLY A 93 30.05 23.46 4.04
C GLY A 93 30.49 23.48 5.50
N GLN A 94 29.79 24.19 6.38
CA GLN A 94 30.04 24.13 7.82
C GLN A 94 29.32 22.94 8.42
N SER A 95 30.05 21.97 8.99
CA SER A 95 29.46 20.79 9.59
C SER A 95 28.48 21.13 10.73
N ASN A 96 27.44 20.33 10.86
CA ASN A 96 26.45 20.47 11.90
C ASN A 96 26.22 19.13 12.59
N LYS A 97 26.41 19.07 13.90
CA LYS A 97 26.05 17.92 14.71
C LYS A 97 24.55 18.02 15.01
N LEU A 98 23.82 16.96 14.70
CA LEU A 98 22.41 16.83 15.02
C LEU A 98 22.26 15.95 16.24
N GLN A 99 21.57 16.43 17.26
CA GLN A 99 21.06 15.58 18.32
C GLN A 99 19.68 15.10 17.94
N VAL A 100 19.44 13.81 18.04
CA VAL A 100 18.17 13.17 17.70
C VAL A 100 17.61 12.52 18.96
N ARG A 101 16.41 12.90 19.36
CA ARG A 101 15.76 12.44 20.59
C ARG A 101 14.36 11.89 20.32
N LEU A 102 13.98 10.92 21.13
CA LEU A 102 12.61 10.44 21.27
C LEU A 102 12.13 10.83 22.67
N VAL A 103 11.15 11.71 22.73
CA VAL A 103 10.72 12.39 23.96
C VAL A 103 9.25 12.10 24.21
N ASP A 104 8.89 11.77 25.44
CA ASP A 104 7.51 11.53 25.84
C ASP A 104 6.71 12.85 26.07
N GLY A 105 5.44 12.72 26.42
CA GLY A 105 4.55 13.87 26.65
C GLY A 105 4.95 14.75 27.82
N GLU A 106 5.77 14.24 28.75
CA GLU A 106 6.26 14.96 29.92
C GLU A 106 7.65 15.59 29.70
N GLY A 107 8.25 15.34 28.54
CA GLY A 107 9.57 15.87 28.19
C GLY A 107 10.74 14.96 28.58
N ASN A 108 10.47 13.72 29.02
CA ASN A 108 11.52 12.77 29.33
C ASN A 108 12.15 12.21 28.05
N ILE A 109 13.47 12.11 28.01
CA ILE A 109 14.20 11.52 26.90
C ILE A 109 14.16 10.00 27.02
N CYS A 110 13.38 9.36 26.14
CA CYS A 110 13.17 7.92 26.10
C CYS A 110 14.16 7.19 25.16
N GLY A 111 14.92 7.93 24.38
CA GLY A 111 15.99 7.44 23.52
C GLY A 111 16.66 8.60 22.83
N GLU A 112 17.95 8.45 22.52
CA GLU A 112 18.70 9.51 21.86
C GLU A 112 19.91 8.97 21.11
N THR A 113 20.35 9.73 20.12
CA THR A 113 21.59 9.53 19.39
C THR A 113 22.07 10.86 18.83
N SER A 114 23.23 10.87 18.20
CA SER A 114 23.71 12.03 17.46
C SER A 114 24.43 11.59 16.19
N LEU A 115 24.44 12.47 15.21
CA LEU A 115 25.20 12.32 13.97
C LEU A 115 25.69 13.68 13.49
N THR A 116 26.72 13.69 12.65
CA THR A 116 27.30 14.93 12.13
C THR A 116 27.12 15.00 10.63
N VAL A 117 26.44 16.03 10.17
CA VAL A 117 26.26 16.33 8.74
C VAL A 117 27.44 17.21 8.32
N PHE A 118 28.20 16.78 7.33
CA PHE A 118 29.41 17.49 6.88
C PHE A 118 29.50 17.68 5.36
N SER A 119 28.67 16.98 4.59
CA SER A 119 28.70 17.08 3.12
C SER A 119 27.88 18.26 2.60
N ARG A 120 28.40 18.95 1.59
CA ARG A 120 27.65 19.95 0.82
C ARG A 120 26.63 19.33 -0.14
N GLN A 121 26.82 18.06 -0.47
CA GLN A 121 25.92 17.30 -1.31
C GLN A 121 25.03 16.41 -0.45
N TRP A 122 23.86 16.04 -0.99
CA TRP A 122 22.97 15.07 -0.35
C TRP A 122 23.72 13.78 -0.02
N LYS A 123 23.65 13.38 1.24
CA LYS A 123 24.26 12.16 1.75
C LYS A 123 23.37 11.55 2.82
N THR A 124 23.34 10.23 2.88
CA THR A 124 22.64 9.49 3.93
C THR A 124 23.47 9.39 5.17
N TYR A 125 22.88 9.69 6.33
CA TYR A 125 23.46 9.51 7.65
C TYR A 125 22.58 8.54 8.45
N LYS A 126 23.19 7.65 9.21
CA LYS A 126 22.49 6.59 9.94
C LYS A 126 22.98 6.54 11.38
N ALA A 127 22.07 6.21 12.29
CA ALA A 127 22.35 5.98 13.70
C ALA A 127 21.33 5.02 14.30
N VAL A 128 21.65 4.43 15.44
CA VAL A 128 20.75 3.55 16.19
C VAL A 128 20.35 4.23 17.49
N ILE A 129 19.07 4.17 17.81
CA ILE A 129 18.50 4.64 19.07
C ILE A 129 18.03 3.43 19.86
N THR A 130 18.52 3.28 21.10
CA THR A 130 18.03 2.26 22.04
C THR A 130 16.99 2.90 22.97
N ALA A 131 15.79 2.33 23.04
CA ALA A 131 14.74 2.83 23.92
C ALA A 131 15.08 2.57 25.39
N LYS A 132 15.04 3.61 26.20
CA LYS A 132 15.26 3.59 27.65
C LYS A 132 13.98 3.35 28.44
N ALA A 133 12.82 3.52 27.79
CA ALA A 133 11.51 3.38 28.39
C ALA A 133 10.49 2.87 27.37
N THR A 134 9.44 2.23 27.86
CA THR A 134 8.22 1.97 27.07
C THR A 134 7.33 3.20 27.20
N ALA A 135 7.18 3.94 26.11
CA ALA A 135 6.48 5.23 26.09
C ALA A 135 5.97 5.58 24.70
N ASP A 136 4.98 6.46 24.64
CA ASP A 136 4.56 7.14 23.43
C ASP A 136 5.35 8.44 23.31
N THR A 137 6.03 8.62 22.20
CA THR A 137 7.03 9.68 22.01
C THR A 137 6.80 10.47 20.73
N ARG A 138 7.52 11.58 20.60
CA ARG A 138 7.76 12.33 19.38
C ARG A 138 9.24 12.35 19.07
N LEU A 139 9.59 12.51 17.81
CA LEU A 139 10.96 12.74 17.38
C LEU A 139 11.32 14.22 17.53
N GLU A 140 12.54 14.50 18.00
CA GLU A 140 13.14 15.82 17.97
C GLU A 140 14.50 15.76 17.27
N ILE A 141 14.73 16.67 16.30
CA ILE A 141 16.01 16.89 15.64
C ILE A 141 16.51 18.26 16.03
N ILE A 142 17.66 18.32 16.69
CA ILE A 142 18.21 19.55 17.28
C ILE A 142 19.58 19.85 16.68
N PRO A 143 19.68 20.79 15.72
CA PRO A 143 20.97 21.25 15.20
C PRO A 143 21.80 21.91 16.31
N GLN A 144 23.12 21.61 16.35
CA GLN A 144 24.04 22.11 17.37
C GLN A 144 24.91 23.27 16.90
N SER A 145 24.81 23.67 15.63
CA SER A 145 25.60 24.75 15.04
C SER A 145 24.73 25.67 14.20
N ALA A 146 25.15 26.93 14.09
CA ALA A 146 24.53 27.89 13.17
C ALA A 146 24.81 27.52 11.70
N GLY A 147 23.96 27.96 10.80
CA GLY A 147 24.09 27.76 9.36
C GLY A 147 22.86 27.14 8.73
N GLU A 148 22.88 27.00 7.41
CA GLU A 148 21.84 26.35 6.64
C GLU A 148 22.02 24.84 6.65
N LEU A 149 20.92 24.12 6.89
CA LEU A 149 20.86 22.67 6.90
C LEU A 149 19.65 22.23 6.07
N ASN A 150 19.86 21.36 5.11
CA ASN A 150 18.81 20.74 4.32
C ASN A 150 18.62 19.29 4.76
N LEU A 151 17.35 18.91 4.95
CA LEU A 151 16.96 17.58 5.44
C LEU A 151 15.88 16.96 4.57
N ASP A 152 15.96 15.68 4.32
CA ASP A 152 14.96 14.91 3.60
C ASP A 152 15.00 13.43 3.99
N MET A 153 13.98 12.65 3.63
CA MET A 153 13.88 11.22 3.88
C MET A 153 14.26 10.85 5.34
N ILE A 154 13.61 11.52 6.28
CA ILE A 154 13.84 11.31 7.71
C ILE A 154 13.02 10.09 8.15
N SER A 155 13.70 9.04 8.58
CA SER A 155 13.12 7.71 8.79
C SER A 155 13.50 7.12 10.13
N LEU A 156 12.56 6.41 10.75
CA LEU A 156 12.80 5.64 11.97
C LEU A 156 12.07 4.30 11.87
N PHE A 157 12.82 3.22 11.91
CA PHE A 157 12.30 1.86 11.89
C PHE A 157 12.66 1.09 13.14
N PRO A 158 11.77 0.25 13.70
CA PRO A 158 12.20 -0.76 14.65
C PRO A 158 13.14 -1.74 13.93
N GLN A 159 14.20 -2.19 14.60
CA GLN A 159 15.05 -3.27 14.05
C GLN A 159 14.27 -4.60 14.01
N HIS A 160 13.35 -4.77 14.93
CA HIS A 160 12.53 -5.96 15.08
C HIS A 160 11.29 -5.91 14.16
N THR A 161 11.50 -5.99 12.86
CA THR A 161 10.46 -6.12 11.84
C THR A 161 10.09 -7.58 11.58
N PHE A 162 9.03 -7.81 10.80
CA PHE A 162 8.69 -9.15 10.34
C PHE A 162 9.86 -9.75 9.52
N LYS A 163 10.31 -10.96 9.90
CA LYS A 163 11.49 -11.63 9.31
C LYS A 163 12.78 -10.80 9.35
N GLY A 164 12.84 -9.76 10.16
CA GLY A 164 14.02 -8.90 10.28
C GLY A 164 14.36 -8.10 9.02
N ARG A 165 13.38 -7.87 8.14
CA ARG A 165 13.58 -7.16 6.88
C ARG A 165 13.86 -5.69 7.11
N LYS A 166 14.84 -5.13 6.39
CA LYS A 166 15.01 -3.69 6.23
C LYS A 166 13.89 -3.13 5.38
N ASN A 167 13.48 -1.90 5.62
CA ASN A 167 12.28 -1.32 5.02
C ASN A 167 11.07 -2.26 5.21
N GLY A 168 10.99 -2.86 6.39
CA GLY A 168 10.16 -4.01 6.66
C GLY A 168 8.75 -3.68 7.12
N LEU A 169 8.05 -4.74 7.47
CA LEU A 169 6.67 -4.70 7.93
C LEU A 169 6.63 -4.74 9.46
N ARG A 170 5.64 -4.11 10.03
CA ARG A 170 5.35 -4.17 11.45
C ARG A 170 5.09 -5.63 11.85
N LYS A 171 5.92 -6.13 12.76
CA LYS A 171 6.02 -7.56 13.07
C LYS A 171 4.71 -8.19 13.50
N ASP A 172 4.00 -7.57 14.43
CA ASP A 172 2.74 -8.10 14.98
C ASP A 172 1.63 -8.15 13.92
N LEU A 173 1.49 -7.12 13.10
CA LEU A 173 0.51 -7.07 12.00
C LEU A 173 0.82 -8.10 10.91
N ALA A 174 2.06 -8.19 10.48
CA ALA A 174 2.47 -9.16 9.48
C ALA A 174 2.33 -10.59 9.99
N GLN A 175 2.61 -10.84 11.28
CA GLN A 175 2.46 -12.16 11.91
C GLN A 175 1.00 -12.60 11.94
N VAL A 176 0.08 -11.72 12.31
CA VAL A 176 -1.37 -12.02 12.35
C VAL A 176 -1.87 -12.40 10.95
N LEU A 177 -1.40 -11.74 9.90
CA LEU A 177 -1.72 -12.11 8.52
C LEU A 177 -1.08 -13.46 8.14
N ALA A 178 0.18 -13.68 8.50
CA ALA A 178 0.87 -14.94 8.25
C ALA A 178 0.17 -16.14 8.93
N ASP A 179 -0.37 -15.93 10.13
CA ASP A 179 -1.04 -16.96 10.91
C ASP A 179 -2.35 -17.47 10.28
N ILE A 180 -2.92 -16.74 9.34
CA ILE A 180 -4.04 -17.20 8.51
C ILE A 180 -3.60 -18.34 7.58
N HIS A 181 -2.33 -18.44 7.26
CA HIS A 181 -1.77 -19.29 6.19
C HIS A 181 -2.42 -19.00 4.82
N PRO A 182 -2.44 -17.73 4.37
CA PRO A 182 -3.07 -17.39 3.11
C PRO A 182 -2.34 -18.06 1.95
N ARG A 183 -3.08 -18.52 0.94
CA ARG A 183 -2.51 -19.11 -0.27
C ARG A 183 -2.08 -18.04 -1.28
N PHE A 184 -2.63 -16.85 -1.15
CA PHE A 184 -2.29 -15.69 -1.97
C PHE A 184 -2.58 -14.39 -1.22
N ILE A 185 -2.02 -13.30 -1.72
CA ILE A 185 -2.32 -11.93 -1.27
C ILE A 185 -2.62 -11.07 -2.50
N ARG A 186 -3.77 -10.40 -2.48
CA ARG A 186 -4.19 -9.39 -3.45
C ARG A 186 -3.72 -8.01 -2.99
N PHE A 187 -3.03 -7.28 -3.85
CA PHE A 187 -2.52 -5.94 -3.56
C PHE A 187 -2.43 -5.09 -4.85
N PRO A 188 -2.29 -3.76 -4.77
CA PRO A 188 -2.25 -2.90 -3.58
C PRO A 188 -3.64 -2.68 -2.99
N GLY A 189 -4.67 -3.12 -3.65
CA GLY A 189 -6.09 -2.99 -3.33
C GLY A 189 -6.94 -2.98 -4.58
N GLY A 190 -8.19 -2.60 -4.45
CA GLY A 190 -9.13 -2.50 -5.56
C GLY A 190 -9.15 -1.11 -6.19
N CYS A 191 -9.96 -0.20 -5.63
CA CYS A 191 -10.07 1.17 -6.11
C CYS A 191 -8.74 1.93 -6.11
N VAL A 192 -7.82 1.58 -5.22
CA VAL A 192 -6.46 2.13 -5.18
C VAL A 192 -5.70 1.87 -6.47
N ALA A 193 -5.85 0.68 -7.08
CA ALA A 193 -5.20 0.33 -8.34
C ALA A 193 -5.71 1.19 -9.50
N HIS A 194 -7.01 1.43 -9.56
CA HIS A 194 -7.62 2.28 -10.57
C HIS A 194 -7.37 3.78 -10.35
N GLY A 195 -7.28 4.21 -9.09
CA GLY A 195 -7.06 5.60 -8.73
C GLY A 195 -8.27 6.51 -8.91
N ASP A 196 -8.11 7.75 -8.44
CA ASP A 196 -9.10 8.81 -8.53
C ASP A 196 -8.84 9.67 -9.77
N GLY A 197 -9.34 9.21 -10.90
CA GLY A 197 -9.05 9.75 -12.24
C GLY A 197 -7.80 9.13 -12.88
N LEU A 198 -7.66 9.34 -14.19
CA LEU A 198 -6.58 8.73 -14.99
C LEU A 198 -5.18 9.09 -14.50
N LYS A 199 -4.99 10.33 -13.99
CA LYS A 199 -3.70 10.80 -13.48
C LYS A 199 -3.30 10.16 -12.14
N ASN A 200 -4.24 9.53 -11.46
CA ASN A 200 -4.02 8.89 -10.18
C ASN A 200 -4.00 7.34 -10.26
N ILE A 201 -4.02 6.78 -11.45
CA ILE A 201 -3.82 5.32 -11.63
C ILE A 201 -2.51 4.91 -10.96
N TYR A 202 -2.57 3.84 -10.17
CA TYR A 202 -1.41 3.31 -9.46
C TYR A 202 -0.35 2.80 -10.44
N GLN A 203 0.86 3.35 -10.35
CA GLN A 203 1.97 3.01 -11.22
C GLN A 203 2.99 2.17 -10.46
N TRP A 204 3.03 0.88 -10.71
CA TRP A 204 3.93 -0.03 -9.99
C TRP A 204 5.41 0.36 -10.11
N LYS A 205 5.82 0.91 -11.24
CA LYS A 205 7.19 1.39 -11.47
C LYS A 205 7.61 2.51 -10.51
N ASN A 206 6.66 3.29 -10.00
CA ASN A 206 6.91 4.33 -9.00
C ASN A 206 7.15 3.76 -7.59
N THR A 207 6.98 2.46 -7.40
CA THR A 207 7.00 1.81 -6.10
C THR A 207 8.17 0.86 -5.89
N VAL A 208 9.04 0.75 -6.88
CA VAL A 208 10.23 -0.11 -6.85
C VAL A 208 11.52 0.70 -6.97
N GLY A 209 12.65 0.12 -6.58
CA GLY A 209 13.94 0.80 -6.57
C GLY A 209 14.23 1.51 -5.23
N PRO A 210 15.28 2.35 -5.17
CA PRO A 210 15.63 3.10 -3.98
C PRO A 210 14.47 3.94 -3.45
N LEU A 211 14.33 4.07 -2.13
CA LEU A 211 13.18 4.75 -1.52
C LEU A 211 13.09 6.22 -1.94
N GLU A 212 14.21 6.90 -2.06
CA GLU A 212 14.29 8.30 -2.49
C GLU A 212 13.89 8.53 -3.96
N ALA A 213 13.91 7.48 -4.77
CA ALA A 213 13.51 7.53 -6.18
C ALA A 213 12.05 7.13 -6.41
N ARG A 214 11.37 6.64 -5.39
CA ARG A 214 9.95 6.29 -5.49
C ARG A 214 9.08 7.54 -5.47
N LYS A 215 7.97 7.50 -6.20
CA LYS A 215 7.07 8.65 -6.30
C LYS A 215 5.86 8.46 -5.40
N ALA A 216 5.71 9.31 -4.40
CA ALA A 216 4.55 9.35 -3.53
C ALA A 216 3.26 9.63 -4.34
N GLN A 217 2.15 9.13 -3.85
CA GLN A 217 0.85 9.26 -4.50
C GLN A 217 -0.27 9.37 -3.47
N ARG A 218 -1.26 10.23 -3.74
CA ARG A 218 -2.48 10.22 -2.95
C ARG A 218 -3.31 8.97 -3.23
N ASN A 219 -4.12 8.61 -2.27
CA ASN A 219 -5.05 7.51 -2.34
C ASN A 219 -6.49 8.05 -2.29
N LEU A 220 -7.39 7.55 -3.15
CA LEU A 220 -8.77 8.03 -3.19
C LEU A 220 -9.55 7.84 -1.86
N TRP A 221 -9.03 7.04 -0.95
CA TRP A 221 -9.59 6.87 0.41
C TRP A 221 -9.10 7.91 1.42
N GLY A 222 -8.41 8.96 0.95
CA GLY A 222 -7.92 10.05 1.80
C GLY A 222 -6.64 9.74 2.57
N TYR A 223 -5.76 8.94 1.97
CA TYR A 223 -4.43 8.65 2.50
C TYR A 223 -3.35 9.20 1.58
N HIS A 224 -2.20 9.49 2.17
CA HIS A 224 -0.95 9.67 1.43
C HIS A 224 -0.19 8.34 1.39
N GLN A 225 0.30 7.95 0.22
CA GLN A 225 1.14 6.77 0.04
C GLN A 225 2.56 7.21 -0.34
N SER A 226 3.50 7.00 0.57
CA SER A 226 4.93 7.30 0.33
C SER A 226 5.59 6.32 -0.66
N MET A 227 4.92 5.22 -0.98
CA MET A 227 5.42 4.07 -1.74
C MET A 227 6.61 3.35 -1.08
N GLY A 228 6.84 3.59 0.21
CA GLY A 228 7.77 2.78 1.00
C GLY A 228 7.36 1.32 1.09
N LEU A 229 6.06 1.06 1.26
CA LEU A 229 5.45 -0.24 1.01
C LEU A 229 5.04 -0.30 -0.46
N GLY A 230 5.93 -0.81 -1.29
CA GLY A 230 5.76 -0.91 -2.73
C GLY A 230 5.68 -2.37 -3.20
N TYR A 231 5.73 -2.55 -4.51
CA TYR A 231 5.61 -3.89 -5.11
C TYR A 231 6.68 -4.86 -4.63
N PHE A 232 7.93 -4.41 -4.50
CA PHE A 232 9.00 -5.28 -3.99
C PHE A 232 8.65 -5.83 -2.60
N GLU A 233 8.19 -4.98 -1.69
CA GLU A 233 7.83 -5.35 -0.32
C GLU A 233 6.59 -6.26 -0.28
N TYR A 234 5.60 -6.04 -1.15
CA TYR A 234 4.45 -6.95 -1.27
C TYR A 234 4.86 -8.33 -1.76
N PHE A 235 5.67 -8.40 -2.81
CA PHE A 235 6.16 -9.67 -3.35
C PHE A 235 7.04 -10.41 -2.33
N GLN A 236 7.92 -9.67 -1.64
CA GLN A 236 8.75 -10.24 -0.58
C GLN A 236 7.91 -10.79 0.56
N PHE A 237 6.86 -10.09 0.97
CA PHE A 237 5.94 -10.54 2.00
C PHE A 237 5.21 -11.82 1.57
N CYS A 238 4.72 -11.89 0.35
CA CYS A 238 4.11 -13.11 -0.19
C CYS A 238 5.08 -14.30 -0.09
N GLU A 239 6.32 -14.12 -0.54
CA GLU A 239 7.35 -15.16 -0.48
C GLU A 239 7.65 -15.57 0.98
N ASP A 240 7.76 -14.60 1.89
CA ASP A 240 8.06 -14.84 3.30
C ASP A 240 7.01 -15.69 4.01
N ILE A 241 5.76 -15.64 3.58
CA ILE A 241 4.64 -16.39 4.18
C ILE A 241 4.15 -17.55 3.32
N GLY A 242 4.80 -17.81 2.18
CA GLY A 242 4.43 -18.90 1.28
C GLY A 242 3.13 -18.66 0.51
N ALA A 243 2.79 -17.41 0.24
CA ALA A 243 1.60 -17.01 -0.51
C ALA A 243 1.96 -16.58 -1.94
N GLU A 244 1.05 -16.86 -2.88
CA GLU A 244 1.18 -16.36 -4.25
C GLU A 244 0.85 -14.85 -4.30
N PRO A 245 1.62 -14.03 -5.02
CA PRO A 245 1.23 -12.65 -5.25
C PRO A 245 0.12 -12.54 -6.30
N LEU A 246 -0.86 -11.68 -6.03
CA LEU A 246 -1.92 -11.33 -6.97
C LEU A 246 -1.96 -9.79 -7.09
N PRO A 247 -1.06 -9.19 -7.87
CA PRO A 247 -1.11 -7.76 -8.13
C PRO A 247 -2.34 -7.41 -8.99
N VAL A 248 -2.99 -6.31 -8.65
CA VAL A 248 -4.11 -5.75 -9.40
C VAL A 248 -3.67 -4.46 -10.08
N LEU A 249 -3.93 -4.36 -11.37
CA LEU A 249 -3.63 -3.19 -12.20
C LEU A 249 -4.91 -2.65 -12.83
N ALA A 250 -4.95 -1.35 -13.08
CA ALA A 250 -6.07 -0.74 -13.77
C ALA A 250 -6.25 -1.29 -15.20
N ALA A 251 -7.49 -1.42 -15.63
CA ALA A 251 -7.84 -1.86 -16.99
C ALA A 251 -7.85 -0.71 -18.01
N GLY A 252 -7.06 0.33 -17.78
CA GLY A 252 -7.01 1.49 -18.66
C GLY A 252 -8.11 2.52 -18.43
N VAL A 253 -8.87 2.39 -17.34
CA VAL A 253 -9.93 3.31 -16.91
C VAL A 253 -9.76 3.64 -15.43
N PRO A 254 -10.23 4.79 -14.93
CA PRO A 254 -10.16 5.12 -13.51
C PRO A 254 -11.18 4.32 -12.70
N CYS A 255 -11.11 4.43 -11.37
CA CYS A 255 -12.07 3.80 -10.48
C CYS A 255 -13.51 4.31 -10.74
N GLN A 256 -14.49 3.41 -10.67
CA GLN A 256 -15.89 3.78 -10.77
C GLN A 256 -16.36 4.76 -9.68
N ASN A 257 -15.62 4.79 -8.56
CA ASN A 257 -15.86 5.72 -7.44
C ASN A 257 -15.04 7.01 -7.53
N SER A 258 -14.31 7.25 -8.63
CA SER A 258 -13.48 8.45 -8.74
C SER A 258 -14.33 9.73 -8.79
N ALA A 259 -13.86 10.76 -8.07
CA ALA A 259 -14.58 12.02 -7.90
C ALA A 259 -14.27 13.07 -8.96
N CYS A 260 -13.51 12.78 -9.98
CA CYS A 260 -13.16 13.68 -11.07
C CYS A 260 -12.34 14.92 -10.70
N HIS A 261 -11.51 14.91 -9.70
CA HIS A 261 -10.69 16.07 -9.35
C HIS A 261 -9.90 16.60 -10.55
N GLY A 262 -10.38 17.68 -11.16
CA GLY A 262 -9.77 18.34 -12.30
C GLY A 262 -9.83 17.58 -13.63
N ASP A 263 -10.42 16.39 -13.65
CA ASP A 263 -10.76 15.65 -14.86
C ASP A 263 -12.29 15.61 -14.96
N LEU A 264 -12.86 16.16 -16.01
CA LEU A 264 -14.31 16.29 -16.19
C LEU A 264 -15.02 14.94 -16.38
N ARG A 265 -14.30 13.83 -16.32
CA ARG A 265 -14.79 12.47 -16.56
C ARG A 265 -14.60 11.60 -15.33
N GLY A 266 -15.52 11.76 -14.38
CA GLY A 266 -15.57 10.89 -13.22
C GLY A 266 -16.08 9.50 -13.52
N GLY A 267 -15.76 8.60 -12.59
CA GLY A 267 -16.05 7.20 -12.79
C GLY A 267 -15.35 6.69 -14.04
N GLN A 268 -15.98 5.77 -14.73
CA GLN A 268 -15.39 5.13 -15.92
C GLN A 268 -15.93 5.71 -17.23
N GLN A 269 -16.22 7.00 -17.27
CA GLN A 269 -16.69 7.69 -18.49
C GLN A 269 -15.54 8.06 -19.45
N GLY A 270 -14.29 7.90 -19.05
CA GLY A 270 -13.12 8.09 -19.87
C GLY A 270 -12.08 7.03 -19.62
N GLY A 271 -11.20 6.81 -20.59
CA GLY A 271 -10.10 5.86 -20.49
C GLY A 271 -8.78 6.49 -20.91
N ILE A 272 -7.68 5.79 -20.66
CA ILE A 272 -6.37 6.16 -21.18
C ILE A 272 -6.49 6.40 -22.69
N PRO A 273 -5.99 7.54 -23.22
CA PRO A 273 -6.04 7.79 -24.66
C PRO A 273 -5.41 6.64 -25.46
N MET A 274 -6.01 6.28 -26.60
CA MET A 274 -5.52 5.15 -27.41
C MET A 274 -4.06 5.31 -27.84
N SER A 275 -3.61 6.55 -28.06
CA SER A 275 -2.19 6.85 -28.33
C SER A 275 -1.24 6.50 -27.18
N GLU A 276 -1.75 6.37 -25.95
CA GLU A 276 -0.97 6.05 -24.75
C GLU A 276 -1.16 4.60 -24.28
N MET A 277 -2.12 3.87 -24.83
CA MET A 277 -2.42 2.49 -24.43
C MET A 277 -1.23 1.56 -24.68
N GLY A 278 -0.48 1.73 -25.77
CA GLY A 278 0.70 0.91 -26.03
C GLY A 278 1.75 1.01 -24.92
N ALA A 279 2.03 2.21 -24.44
CA ALA A 279 2.95 2.44 -23.33
C ALA A 279 2.42 1.86 -22.00
N TYR A 280 1.13 2.02 -21.73
CA TYR A 280 0.49 1.46 -20.55
C TYR A 280 0.52 -0.08 -20.54
N ILE A 281 0.24 -0.71 -21.68
CA ILE A 281 0.34 -2.18 -21.84
C ILE A 281 1.79 -2.64 -21.61
N GLN A 282 2.76 -1.89 -22.15
CA GLN A 282 4.18 -2.21 -21.92
C GLN A 282 4.55 -2.18 -20.44
N ASP A 283 4.00 -1.24 -19.66
CA ASP A 283 4.22 -1.20 -18.22
C ASP A 283 3.68 -2.46 -17.51
N ILE A 284 2.57 -3.01 -17.97
CA ILE A 284 2.01 -4.27 -17.43
C ILE A 284 2.91 -5.45 -17.82
N LEU A 285 3.36 -5.52 -19.08
CA LEU A 285 4.28 -6.58 -19.52
C LEU A 285 5.63 -6.50 -18.78
N ASP A 286 6.11 -5.29 -18.53
CA ASP A 286 7.33 -5.05 -17.76
C ASP A 286 7.20 -5.53 -16.30
N LEU A 287 6.01 -5.48 -15.69
CA LEU A 287 5.78 -6.05 -14.38
C LEU A 287 6.01 -7.56 -14.37
N ILE A 288 5.52 -8.26 -15.38
CA ILE A 288 5.71 -9.71 -15.48
C ILE A 288 7.20 -10.04 -15.69
N GLU A 289 7.91 -9.26 -16.52
CA GLU A 289 9.36 -9.39 -16.67
C GLU A 289 10.10 -9.08 -15.37
N TRP A 290 9.71 -8.04 -14.65
CA TRP A 290 10.30 -7.71 -13.35
C TRP A 290 10.12 -8.84 -12.34
N ALA A 291 8.93 -9.44 -12.27
CA ALA A 291 8.65 -10.53 -11.34
C ALA A 291 9.33 -11.84 -11.71
N ASN A 292 9.35 -12.20 -13.00
CA ASN A 292 9.72 -13.53 -13.47
C ASN A 292 10.96 -13.57 -14.38
N GLY A 293 11.43 -12.42 -14.88
CA GLY A 293 12.51 -12.35 -15.84
C GLY A 293 13.87 -12.75 -15.24
N ASP A 294 14.72 -13.32 -16.09
CA ASP A 294 16.09 -13.65 -15.73
C ASP A 294 16.89 -12.38 -15.41
N ALA A 295 17.54 -12.36 -14.24
CA ALA A 295 18.26 -11.20 -13.74
C ALA A 295 19.46 -10.76 -14.60
N LYS A 296 20.00 -11.67 -15.42
CA LYS A 296 21.15 -11.40 -16.30
C LYS A 296 20.75 -11.07 -17.73
N LYS A 297 19.57 -11.55 -18.17
CA LYS A 297 19.13 -11.49 -19.56
C LYS A 297 18.04 -10.45 -19.81
N THR A 298 17.31 -10.01 -18.78
CA THR A 298 16.20 -9.08 -18.92
C THR A 298 16.46 -7.78 -18.18
N LYS A 299 15.95 -6.67 -18.74
CA LYS A 299 16.07 -5.34 -18.14
C LYS A 299 15.44 -5.30 -16.74
N TRP A 300 14.19 -5.75 -16.62
CA TRP A 300 13.45 -5.65 -15.37
C TRP A 300 13.82 -6.73 -14.36
N GLY A 301 14.23 -7.91 -14.81
CA GLY A 301 14.83 -8.91 -13.94
C GLY A 301 16.10 -8.41 -13.26
N LYS A 302 16.91 -7.61 -13.97
CA LYS A 302 18.07 -6.93 -13.40
C LYS A 302 17.66 -5.92 -12.30
N VAL A 303 16.63 -5.12 -12.54
CA VAL A 303 16.10 -4.15 -11.55
C VAL A 303 15.67 -4.88 -10.26
N ARG A 304 15.00 -6.01 -10.39
CA ARG A 304 14.63 -6.85 -9.22
C ARG A 304 15.88 -7.34 -8.49
N ALA A 305 16.88 -7.83 -9.21
CA ALA A 305 18.12 -8.34 -8.61
C ALA A 305 18.89 -7.24 -7.87
N GLU A 306 18.95 -6.03 -8.43
CA GLU A 306 19.57 -4.86 -7.79
C GLU A 306 18.87 -4.46 -6.48
N ALA A 307 17.58 -4.74 -6.35
CA ALA A 307 16.81 -4.56 -5.12
C ALA A 307 17.09 -5.67 -4.07
N GLY A 308 17.89 -6.68 -4.40
CA GLY A 308 18.29 -7.75 -3.50
C GLY A 308 17.60 -9.09 -3.74
N HIS A 309 16.82 -9.24 -4.83
CA HIS A 309 16.12 -10.49 -5.16
C HIS A 309 16.47 -10.98 -6.59
N PRO A 310 17.62 -11.66 -6.76
CA PRO A 310 18.05 -12.13 -8.09
C PRO A 310 17.18 -13.25 -8.66
N LYS A 311 16.54 -14.08 -7.81
CA LYS A 311 15.64 -15.14 -8.24
C LYS A 311 14.29 -14.58 -8.68
N PRO A 312 13.59 -15.21 -9.64
CA PRO A 312 12.19 -14.87 -9.95
C PRO A 312 11.27 -15.04 -8.74
N PHE A 313 10.26 -14.20 -8.68
CA PHE A 313 9.16 -14.34 -7.69
C PHE A 313 8.12 -15.39 -8.11
N ASN A 314 8.17 -15.86 -9.36
CA ASN A 314 7.22 -16.85 -9.91
C ASN A 314 5.77 -16.35 -9.87
N LEU A 315 5.54 -15.13 -10.36
CA LEU A 315 4.21 -14.56 -10.53
C LEU A 315 3.37 -15.44 -11.44
N LYS A 316 2.19 -15.86 -10.98
CA LYS A 316 1.23 -16.71 -11.71
C LYS A 316 -0.07 -16.01 -12.03
N TYR A 317 -0.50 -15.08 -11.18
CA TYR A 317 -1.79 -14.40 -11.26
C TYR A 317 -1.60 -12.90 -11.45
N ILE A 318 -2.40 -12.30 -12.32
CA ILE A 318 -2.42 -10.85 -12.50
C ILE A 318 -3.87 -10.38 -12.66
N GLY A 319 -4.32 -9.52 -11.76
CA GLY A 319 -5.63 -8.91 -11.84
C GLY A 319 -5.61 -7.69 -12.76
N ILE A 320 -6.54 -7.63 -13.70
CA ILE A 320 -6.72 -6.50 -14.60
C ILE A 320 -8.11 -5.92 -14.38
N GLY A 321 -8.16 -4.76 -13.77
CA GLY A 321 -9.39 -4.11 -13.36
C GLY A 321 -9.83 -4.42 -11.93
N ASN A 322 -10.80 -3.66 -11.47
CA ASN A 322 -11.46 -3.81 -10.17
C ASN A 322 -12.84 -3.16 -10.21
N GLU A 323 -13.87 -3.97 -10.01
CA GLU A 323 -15.26 -3.49 -9.94
C GLU A 323 -15.64 -2.59 -11.12
N ASP A 324 -15.16 -2.89 -12.31
CA ASP A 324 -15.37 -2.05 -13.47
C ASP A 324 -16.83 -2.06 -13.93
N LEU A 325 -17.31 -0.88 -14.31
CA LEU A 325 -18.51 -0.77 -15.12
C LEU A 325 -18.17 -1.25 -16.52
N ILE A 326 -18.97 -2.16 -17.06
CA ILE A 326 -18.65 -2.80 -18.34
C ILE A 326 -19.16 -1.91 -19.49
N THR A 327 -18.44 -0.84 -19.73
CA THR A 327 -18.67 0.10 -20.82
C THR A 327 -17.85 -0.30 -22.05
N ASP A 328 -18.17 0.28 -23.21
CA ASP A 328 -17.38 0.07 -24.43
C ASP A 328 -15.93 0.52 -24.24
N ILE A 329 -15.71 1.59 -23.46
CA ILE A 329 -14.38 2.13 -23.13
C ILE A 329 -13.57 1.12 -22.33
N PHE A 330 -14.19 0.49 -21.34
CA PHE A 330 -13.57 -0.59 -20.56
C PHE A 330 -13.31 -1.82 -21.44
N GLU A 331 -14.30 -2.30 -22.14
CA GLU A 331 -14.20 -3.51 -22.96
C GLU A 331 -13.04 -3.42 -23.96
N GLU A 332 -12.93 -2.30 -24.65
CA GLU A 332 -11.84 -2.07 -25.63
C GLU A 332 -10.48 -2.15 -24.98
N ARG A 333 -10.26 -1.47 -23.86
CA ARG A 333 -8.97 -1.41 -23.17
C ARG A 333 -8.60 -2.72 -22.49
N PHE A 334 -9.57 -3.33 -21.80
CA PHE A 334 -9.38 -4.64 -21.21
C PHE A 334 -8.98 -5.69 -22.24
N THR A 335 -9.66 -5.69 -23.38
CA THR A 335 -9.37 -6.62 -24.48
C THR A 335 -7.94 -6.45 -25.02
N MET A 336 -7.50 -5.20 -25.21
CA MET A 336 -6.12 -4.91 -25.63
C MET A 336 -5.09 -5.45 -24.63
N ILE A 337 -5.29 -5.19 -23.35
CA ILE A 337 -4.40 -5.63 -22.28
C ILE A 337 -4.38 -7.16 -22.20
N PHE A 338 -5.55 -7.79 -22.14
CA PHE A 338 -5.70 -9.23 -22.07
C PHE A 338 -5.00 -9.94 -23.23
N ASN A 339 -5.23 -9.49 -24.47
CA ASN A 339 -4.63 -10.08 -25.66
C ASN A 339 -3.09 -9.93 -25.65
N ALA A 340 -2.56 -8.79 -25.21
CA ALA A 340 -1.12 -8.56 -25.11
C ALA A 340 -0.46 -9.51 -24.09
N ILE A 341 -1.07 -9.70 -22.92
CA ILE A 341 -0.57 -10.64 -21.92
C ILE A 341 -0.63 -12.07 -22.45
N LYS A 342 -1.75 -12.48 -23.02
CA LYS A 342 -1.95 -13.83 -23.57
C LYS A 342 -0.96 -14.17 -24.67
N GLU A 343 -0.63 -13.20 -25.52
CA GLU A 343 0.34 -13.38 -26.59
C GLU A 343 1.76 -13.59 -26.05
N LYS A 344 2.20 -12.75 -25.13
CA LYS A 344 3.58 -12.76 -24.61
C LYS A 344 3.80 -13.74 -23.48
N TYR A 345 2.82 -13.90 -22.61
CA TYR A 345 2.87 -14.74 -21.39
C TYR A 345 1.61 -15.63 -21.30
N PRO A 346 1.47 -16.63 -22.20
CA PRO A 346 0.25 -17.45 -22.25
C PRO A 346 -0.01 -18.27 -20.99
N GLU A 347 1.01 -18.49 -20.16
CA GLU A 347 0.93 -19.20 -18.90
C GLU A 347 0.34 -18.34 -17.76
N MET A 348 0.27 -17.02 -17.95
CA MET A 348 -0.24 -16.11 -16.91
C MET A 348 -1.74 -16.26 -16.76
N VAL A 349 -2.19 -16.42 -15.52
CA VAL A 349 -3.62 -16.42 -15.19
C VAL A 349 -4.08 -14.98 -15.02
N VAL A 350 -4.74 -14.44 -16.03
CA VAL A 350 -5.35 -13.12 -15.96
C VAL A 350 -6.68 -13.23 -15.24
N VAL A 351 -6.86 -12.41 -14.20
CA VAL A 351 -8.12 -12.28 -13.46
C VAL A 351 -8.84 -11.03 -13.95
N GLY A 352 -9.98 -11.22 -14.61
CA GLY A 352 -10.84 -10.13 -15.08
C GLY A 352 -11.79 -9.65 -13.99
N THR A 353 -12.70 -8.77 -14.32
CA THR A 353 -13.70 -8.20 -13.41
C THR A 353 -15.12 -8.33 -13.98
N VAL A 354 -16.11 -8.51 -13.12
CA VAL A 354 -17.53 -8.59 -13.49
C VAL A 354 -18.38 -7.57 -12.74
N GLY A 355 -17.84 -6.38 -12.55
CA GLY A 355 -18.52 -5.27 -11.90
C GLY A 355 -18.41 -5.25 -10.39
N PRO A 356 -19.09 -4.30 -9.73
CA PRO A 356 -18.99 -4.05 -8.30
C PRO A 356 -19.93 -4.89 -7.43
N PHE A 357 -20.76 -5.78 -8.04
CA PHE A 357 -21.78 -6.50 -7.31
C PHE A 357 -22.09 -7.89 -7.91
N ASN A 358 -22.85 -8.70 -7.21
CA ASN A 358 -23.16 -10.09 -7.57
C ASN A 358 -24.37 -10.24 -8.51
N GLU A 359 -24.89 -9.14 -9.01
CA GLU A 359 -26.03 -9.09 -9.95
C GLU A 359 -26.04 -7.77 -10.71
N GLY A 360 -26.90 -7.64 -11.68
CA GLY A 360 -27.07 -6.42 -12.47
C GLY A 360 -26.33 -6.46 -13.81
N THR A 361 -26.38 -5.33 -14.52
CA THR A 361 -25.89 -5.24 -15.90
C THR A 361 -24.39 -5.51 -15.99
N ASP A 362 -23.58 -4.90 -15.11
CA ASP A 362 -22.12 -5.07 -15.16
C ASP A 362 -21.69 -6.51 -14.87
N TYR A 363 -22.38 -7.18 -13.96
CA TYR A 363 -22.15 -8.60 -13.68
C TYR A 363 -22.44 -9.45 -14.93
N VAL A 364 -23.59 -9.24 -15.57
CA VAL A 364 -24.01 -10.02 -16.75
C VAL A 364 -23.07 -9.74 -17.93
N GLU A 365 -22.81 -8.49 -18.24
CA GLU A 365 -21.96 -8.10 -19.36
C GLU A 365 -20.48 -8.47 -19.13
N GLY A 366 -20.01 -8.38 -17.87
CA GLY A 366 -18.66 -8.81 -17.49
C GLY A 366 -18.45 -10.30 -17.73
N TRP A 367 -19.42 -11.13 -17.35
CA TRP A 367 -19.37 -12.57 -17.64
C TRP A 367 -19.42 -12.87 -19.14
N LYS A 368 -20.24 -12.17 -19.91
CA LYS A 368 -20.27 -12.31 -21.38
C LYS A 368 -18.94 -11.96 -22.02
N LEU A 369 -18.30 -10.89 -21.54
CA LEU A 369 -16.98 -10.48 -22.04
C LEU A 369 -15.92 -11.53 -21.70
N ALA A 370 -15.92 -12.05 -20.48
CA ALA A 370 -15.02 -13.11 -20.06
C ALA A 370 -15.16 -14.37 -20.90
N ASP A 371 -16.39 -14.82 -21.14
CA ASP A 371 -16.69 -15.96 -22.00
C ASP A 371 -16.22 -15.71 -23.46
N LYS A 372 -16.49 -14.52 -23.99
CA LYS A 372 -16.11 -14.13 -25.36
C LYS A 372 -14.59 -14.16 -25.57
N LEU A 373 -13.83 -13.68 -24.59
CA LEU A 373 -12.38 -13.59 -24.68
C LEU A 373 -11.65 -14.86 -24.20
N GLY A 374 -12.32 -15.74 -23.48
CA GLY A 374 -11.71 -16.89 -22.84
C GLY A 374 -10.86 -16.50 -21.65
N VAL A 375 -11.30 -15.51 -20.87
CA VAL A 375 -10.60 -15.10 -19.62
C VAL A 375 -10.60 -16.27 -18.64
N PRO A 376 -9.46 -16.68 -18.07
CA PRO A 376 -9.40 -17.87 -17.25
C PRO A 376 -10.10 -17.74 -15.89
N MET A 377 -10.18 -16.52 -15.34
CA MET A 377 -10.77 -16.26 -14.03
C MET A 377 -11.39 -14.87 -13.97
N VAL A 378 -12.50 -14.72 -13.27
CA VAL A 378 -13.15 -13.41 -13.01
C VAL A 378 -13.27 -13.16 -11.52
N ASP A 379 -13.09 -11.90 -11.14
CA ASP A 379 -13.19 -11.39 -9.78
C ASP A 379 -14.61 -10.92 -9.51
N GLU A 380 -15.31 -11.62 -8.63
CA GLU A 380 -16.65 -11.26 -8.15
C GLU A 380 -16.54 -10.59 -6.78
N HIS A 381 -17.28 -9.51 -6.60
CA HIS A 381 -17.33 -8.76 -5.34
C HIS A 381 -18.76 -8.61 -4.84
N TYR A 382 -18.98 -8.84 -3.57
CA TYR A 382 -20.23 -8.48 -2.91
C TYR A 382 -20.10 -8.43 -1.38
N TYR A 383 -20.74 -7.43 -0.81
CA TYR A 383 -20.89 -7.24 0.62
C TYR A 383 -22.40 -7.35 0.91
N GLN A 384 -22.78 -8.30 1.75
CA GLN A 384 -24.18 -8.63 1.97
C GLN A 384 -24.50 -8.77 3.46
N THR A 385 -25.79 -8.74 3.80
CA THR A 385 -26.25 -8.95 5.18
C THR A 385 -26.13 -10.42 5.61
N PRO A 386 -26.14 -10.73 6.91
CA PRO A 386 -26.18 -12.10 7.40
C PRO A 386 -27.33 -12.92 6.78
N GLY A 387 -28.51 -12.33 6.68
CA GLY A 387 -29.67 -12.99 6.08
C GLY A 387 -29.46 -13.38 4.62
N TRP A 388 -28.78 -12.53 3.84
CA TRP A 388 -28.45 -12.87 2.45
C TRP A 388 -27.53 -14.09 2.39
N PHE A 389 -26.44 -14.10 3.16
CA PHE A 389 -25.50 -15.24 3.16
C PHE A 389 -26.19 -16.54 3.61
N LEU A 390 -27.02 -16.47 4.63
CA LEU A 390 -27.77 -17.65 5.12
C LEU A 390 -28.74 -18.21 4.05
N ASN A 391 -29.41 -17.34 3.30
CA ASN A 391 -30.41 -17.72 2.31
C ASN A 391 -29.83 -18.02 0.92
N ASN A 392 -28.54 -17.78 0.70
CA ASN A 392 -27.87 -17.96 -0.60
C ASN A 392 -26.68 -18.93 -0.52
N GLN A 393 -26.76 -19.94 0.35
CA GLN A 393 -25.74 -21.00 0.45
C GLN A 393 -25.59 -21.79 -0.87
N ASP A 394 -26.61 -21.76 -1.72
CA ASP A 394 -26.67 -22.41 -3.03
C ASP A 394 -26.31 -21.47 -4.20
N PHE A 395 -25.74 -20.28 -3.91
CA PHE A 395 -25.44 -19.27 -4.95
C PHE A 395 -24.60 -19.86 -6.09
N TYR A 396 -23.50 -20.52 -5.74
CA TYR A 396 -22.62 -21.13 -6.74
C TYR A 396 -23.07 -22.52 -7.21
N ASP A 397 -24.00 -23.17 -6.54
CA ASP A 397 -24.61 -24.42 -7.01
C ASP A 397 -25.31 -24.25 -8.36
N LYS A 398 -25.77 -23.02 -8.64
CA LYS A 398 -26.52 -22.65 -9.85
C LYS A 398 -25.65 -22.27 -11.03
N TYR A 399 -24.32 -22.21 -10.84
CA TYR A 399 -23.39 -21.82 -11.91
C TYR A 399 -23.27 -22.92 -12.96
N ASP A 400 -23.13 -22.49 -14.21
CA ASP A 400 -22.95 -23.37 -15.37
C ASP A 400 -21.53 -23.97 -15.35
N ARG A 401 -21.44 -25.27 -15.04
CA ARG A 401 -20.20 -26.02 -14.99
C ARG A 401 -19.55 -26.28 -16.36
N SER A 402 -20.26 -25.99 -17.45
CA SER A 402 -19.67 -26.08 -18.80
C SER A 402 -18.74 -24.92 -19.13
N LYS A 403 -18.83 -23.83 -18.38
CA LYS A 403 -17.93 -22.68 -18.51
C LYS A 403 -16.53 -23.00 -18.03
N LYS A 404 -15.53 -22.54 -18.78
CA LYS A 404 -14.11 -22.69 -18.42
C LYS A 404 -13.59 -21.60 -17.50
N THR A 405 -14.28 -20.46 -17.47
CA THR A 405 -13.90 -19.32 -16.62
C THR A 405 -14.22 -19.65 -15.16
N GLU A 406 -13.20 -19.58 -14.33
CA GLU A 406 -13.30 -19.83 -12.89
C GLU A 406 -13.67 -18.55 -12.14
N VAL A 407 -14.16 -18.69 -10.92
CA VAL A 407 -14.49 -17.58 -10.03
C VAL A 407 -13.40 -17.38 -8.99
N TYR A 408 -13.01 -16.14 -8.85
CA TYR A 408 -12.34 -15.60 -7.68
C TYR A 408 -13.33 -14.69 -6.95
N LEU A 409 -13.71 -15.04 -5.72
CA LEU A 409 -14.49 -14.14 -4.87
C LEU A 409 -13.51 -13.19 -4.17
N GLY A 410 -13.22 -12.06 -4.81
CA GLY A 410 -12.08 -11.20 -4.46
C GLY A 410 -12.33 -10.23 -3.33
N GLU A 411 -13.59 -9.84 -3.14
CA GLU A 411 -13.98 -9.03 -1.98
C GLU A 411 -15.34 -9.51 -1.48
N TYR A 412 -15.41 -9.85 -0.21
CA TYR A 412 -16.65 -10.14 0.48
C TYR A 412 -16.51 -9.90 1.98
N ALA A 413 -17.59 -9.57 2.60
CA ALA A 413 -17.77 -9.59 4.04
C ALA A 413 -19.27 -9.57 4.37
N THR A 414 -19.63 -10.10 5.53
CA THR A 414 -20.97 -9.94 6.07
C THR A 414 -21.07 -8.58 6.75
N HIS A 415 -22.03 -7.76 6.31
CA HIS A 415 -22.26 -6.43 6.85
C HIS A 415 -23.55 -6.35 7.65
N ILE A 416 -23.45 -5.85 8.87
CA ILE A 416 -24.60 -5.36 9.65
C ILE A 416 -24.46 -3.84 9.72
N PRO A 417 -25.39 -3.06 9.17
CA PRO A 417 -25.27 -1.61 9.13
C PRO A 417 -24.96 -1.01 10.51
N GLY A 418 -23.95 -0.13 10.57
CA GLY A 418 -23.53 0.54 11.79
C GLY A 418 -22.84 -0.33 12.85
N ARG A 419 -22.51 -1.59 12.53
CA ARG A 419 -21.87 -2.53 13.46
C ARG A 419 -20.55 -3.06 12.91
N ARG A 420 -19.63 -3.32 13.84
CA ARG A 420 -18.39 -4.07 13.53
C ARG A 420 -18.70 -5.56 13.39
N ALA A 421 -17.73 -6.29 12.85
CA ALA A 421 -17.76 -7.76 12.84
C ALA A 421 -18.03 -8.32 14.24
N ASN A 422 -18.89 -9.32 14.32
CA ASN A 422 -19.29 -9.97 15.56
C ASN A 422 -19.50 -11.49 15.33
N MET A 423 -20.02 -12.20 16.31
CA MET A 423 -20.21 -13.65 16.20
C MET A 423 -21.24 -14.01 15.11
N GLU A 424 -22.29 -13.23 14.91
CA GLU A 424 -23.28 -13.47 13.85
C GLU A 424 -22.64 -13.36 12.47
N THR A 425 -21.86 -12.30 12.21
CA THR A 425 -21.15 -12.15 10.94
C THR A 425 -20.13 -13.25 10.72
N ALA A 426 -19.40 -13.64 11.77
CA ALA A 426 -18.41 -14.72 11.71
C ALA A 426 -19.05 -16.08 11.36
N LEU A 427 -20.16 -16.44 12.00
CA LEU A 427 -20.87 -17.69 11.74
C LEU A 427 -21.44 -17.75 10.31
N THR A 428 -21.99 -16.64 9.81
CA THR A 428 -22.50 -16.59 8.45
C THR A 428 -21.38 -16.66 7.41
N GLU A 429 -20.25 -16.03 7.67
CA GLU A 429 -19.06 -16.16 6.82
C GLU A 429 -18.49 -17.58 6.82
N ALA A 430 -18.47 -18.25 7.99
CA ALA A 430 -18.03 -19.64 8.07
C ALA A 430 -18.92 -20.59 7.26
N LEU A 431 -20.23 -20.45 7.34
CA LEU A 431 -21.17 -21.22 6.54
C LEU A 431 -20.99 -20.97 5.04
N TYR A 432 -20.77 -19.71 4.66
CA TYR A 432 -20.58 -19.35 3.26
C TYR A 432 -19.24 -19.91 2.72
N LEU A 433 -18.17 -19.87 3.50
CA LEU A 433 -16.89 -20.48 3.12
C LEU A 433 -17.03 -21.99 2.90
N ALA A 434 -17.82 -22.68 3.72
CA ALA A 434 -18.13 -24.10 3.48
C ALA A 434 -18.88 -24.33 2.16
N ALA A 435 -19.79 -23.40 1.80
CA ALA A 435 -20.45 -23.44 0.51
C ALA A 435 -19.50 -23.17 -0.67
N LEU A 436 -18.51 -22.27 -0.50
CA LEU A 436 -17.46 -22.04 -1.49
C LEU A 436 -16.59 -23.28 -1.69
N GLU A 437 -16.17 -23.93 -0.61
CA GLU A 437 -15.40 -25.18 -0.69
C GLU A 437 -16.17 -26.31 -1.37
N ARG A 438 -17.47 -26.44 -1.08
CA ARG A 438 -18.33 -27.40 -1.76
C ARG A 438 -18.41 -27.16 -3.27
N ASN A 439 -18.27 -25.90 -3.69
CA ASN A 439 -18.26 -25.46 -5.08
C ASN A 439 -16.85 -25.15 -5.60
N GLY A 440 -15.83 -25.85 -5.10
CA GLY A 440 -14.43 -25.64 -5.49
C GLY A 440 -14.11 -25.92 -6.96
N ASP A 441 -15.02 -26.54 -7.69
CA ASP A 441 -14.98 -26.69 -9.14
C ASP A 441 -15.36 -25.40 -9.90
N VAL A 442 -15.98 -24.44 -9.23
CA VAL A 442 -16.35 -23.12 -9.74
C VAL A 442 -15.55 -22.01 -9.09
N VAL A 443 -15.48 -22.00 -7.75
CA VAL A 443 -14.82 -20.97 -6.96
C VAL A 443 -13.43 -21.46 -6.53
N HIS A 444 -12.41 -20.99 -7.21
CA HIS A 444 -11.03 -21.41 -6.96
C HIS A 444 -10.33 -20.61 -5.87
N MET A 445 -10.72 -19.35 -5.67
CA MET A 445 -10.09 -18.44 -4.73
C MET A 445 -11.13 -17.57 -4.05
N SER A 446 -10.87 -17.21 -2.80
CA SER A 446 -11.68 -16.20 -2.09
C SER A 446 -10.80 -15.39 -1.14
N SER A 447 -11.14 -14.13 -0.95
CA SER A 447 -10.44 -13.25 -0.01
C SER A 447 -11.39 -12.28 0.67
N TYR A 448 -11.30 -12.20 1.99
CA TYR A 448 -12.00 -11.22 2.81
C TYR A 448 -11.41 -9.81 2.57
N ALA A 449 -12.25 -8.80 2.55
CA ALA A 449 -11.84 -7.40 2.44
C ALA A 449 -12.73 -6.49 3.30
N PRO A 450 -12.14 -5.38 3.87
CA PRO A 450 -10.71 -5.09 3.99
C PRO A 450 -10.04 -5.82 5.16
N LEU A 451 -8.70 -5.87 5.16
CA LEU A 451 -7.95 -6.61 6.18
C LEU A 451 -7.64 -5.80 7.44
N LEU A 452 -7.13 -4.59 7.30
CA LEU A 452 -6.50 -3.83 8.38
C LEU A 452 -7.16 -2.46 8.58
N ALA A 453 -7.48 -2.13 9.83
CA ALA A 453 -8.03 -0.84 10.20
C ALA A 453 -7.32 -0.28 11.44
N LYS A 454 -6.68 0.88 11.29
CA LYS A 454 -6.13 1.60 12.42
C LYS A 454 -7.24 2.34 13.17
N ASP A 455 -7.29 2.19 14.50
CA ASP A 455 -8.27 2.86 15.34
C ASP A 455 -8.32 4.38 15.08
N GLY A 456 -9.51 4.89 14.86
CA GLY A 456 -9.76 6.31 14.59
C GLY A 456 -9.28 6.82 13.22
N ARG A 457 -8.77 5.94 12.36
CA ARG A 457 -8.18 6.31 11.05
C ARG A 457 -8.70 5.47 9.89
N THR A 458 -9.86 4.85 10.03
CA THR A 458 -10.50 4.07 8.97
C THR A 458 -11.76 4.76 8.46
N GLN A 459 -12.03 4.66 7.17
CA GLN A 459 -13.25 5.12 6.51
C GLN A 459 -14.23 3.97 6.24
N TRP A 460 -13.82 2.73 6.46
CA TRP A 460 -14.61 1.55 6.15
C TRP A 460 -14.89 0.72 7.41
N ASN A 461 -16.02 0.05 7.46
CA ASN A 461 -16.43 -0.84 8.54
C ASN A 461 -17.43 -1.88 7.98
N PRO A 462 -17.28 -3.17 8.26
CA PRO A 462 -16.29 -3.80 9.15
C PRO A 462 -14.95 -4.09 8.46
N ASP A 463 -13.90 -4.25 9.28
CA ASP A 463 -12.58 -4.69 8.87
C ASP A 463 -12.22 -5.99 9.64
N LEU A 464 -11.26 -6.75 9.13
CA LEU A 464 -10.91 -8.06 9.71
C LEU A 464 -10.06 -7.92 10.99
N ILE A 465 -9.14 -6.96 11.01
CA ILE A 465 -8.14 -6.79 12.07
C ILE A 465 -8.05 -5.30 12.41
N TYR A 466 -8.34 -4.96 13.67
CA TYR A 466 -8.17 -3.60 14.18
C TYR A 466 -6.85 -3.49 14.94
N PHE A 467 -6.23 -2.32 14.90
CA PHE A 467 -4.96 -2.09 15.57
C PHE A 467 -4.75 -0.63 15.96
N ASN A 468 -3.85 -0.42 16.91
CA ASN A 468 -3.27 0.88 17.22
C ASN A 468 -1.74 0.77 17.19
N ASN A 469 -1.02 1.76 17.74
CA ASN A 469 0.44 1.75 17.73
C ASN A 469 1.07 0.65 18.60
N ARG A 470 0.31 -0.01 19.48
CA ARG A 470 0.81 -0.99 20.45
C ARG A 470 0.16 -2.36 20.35
N GLU A 471 -1.05 -2.43 19.87
CA GLU A 471 -1.87 -3.64 19.92
C GLU A 471 -2.46 -3.99 18.58
N VAL A 472 -2.65 -5.28 18.38
CA VAL A 472 -3.39 -5.87 17.27
C VAL A 472 -4.57 -6.63 17.84
N ARG A 473 -5.77 -6.34 17.35
CA ARG A 473 -7.04 -6.94 17.83
C ARG A 473 -7.79 -7.56 16.66
N PRO A 474 -7.55 -8.85 16.39
CA PRO A 474 -8.30 -9.59 15.39
C PRO A 474 -9.79 -9.70 15.78
N THR A 475 -10.67 -9.65 14.79
CA THR A 475 -12.11 -9.85 14.99
C THR A 475 -12.49 -11.33 15.01
N THR A 476 -13.74 -11.65 15.33
CA THR A 476 -14.29 -13.01 15.22
C THR A 476 -14.17 -13.56 13.79
N GLY A 477 -14.38 -12.71 12.78
CA GLY A 477 -14.19 -13.07 11.37
C GLY A 477 -12.76 -13.47 11.02
N TYR A 478 -11.77 -12.86 11.67
CA TYR A 478 -10.37 -13.27 11.50
C TYR A 478 -10.15 -14.73 11.88
N TYR A 479 -10.70 -15.17 13.00
CA TYR A 479 -10.55 -16.55 13.46
C TYR A 479 -11.23 -17.55 12.53
N VAL A 480 -12.31 -17.15 11.87
CA VAL A 480 -12.92 -17.95 10.79
C VAL A 480 -11.95 -18.10 9.62
N GLN A 481 -11.37 -17.00 9.13
CA GLN A 481 -10.38 -17.03 8.05
C GLN A 481 -9.18 -17.90 8.42
N LYS A 482 -8.67 -17.76 9.64
CA LYS A 482 -7.56 -18.56 10.16
C LYS A 482 -7.90 -20.05 10.21
N LEU A 483 -9.09 -20.40 10.67
CA LEU A 483 -9.54 -21.79 10.75
C LEU A 483 -9.54 -22.44 9.36
N TYR A 484 -10.11 -21.77 8.36
CA TYR A 484 -10.16 -22.27 6.99
C TYR A 484 -8.79 -22.27 6.30
N GLY A 485 -7.95 -21.27 6.57
CA GLY A 485 -6.61 -21.20 5.99
C GLY A 485 -5.64 -22.25 6.53
N GLN A 486 -5.86 -22.73 7.75
CA GLN A 486 -4.99 -23.71 8.41
C GLN A 486 -5.43 -25.16 8.20
N ASN A 487 -6.63 -25.41 7.75
CA ASN A 487 -7.19 -26.73 7.49
C ASN A 487 -7.48 -26.90 5.99
#